data_0a7954ae41c775d2847f6a943de1652b
#
_entry.id   0a7954ae41c775d2847f6a943de1652b
#
_cell.length_a   1.000
_cell.length_b   1.000
_cell.length_c   1.000
_cell.angle_alpha   90.00
_cell.angle_beta   90.00
_cell.angle_gamma   90.00
#
_symmetry.space_group_name_H-M   'P 1'
#
loop_
_entity.id
_entity.type
_entity.pdbx_description
1 polymer ?
#
loop_
_entity_poly.entity_id
_entity_poly.type
_entity_poly.pdbx_seq_one_letter_code
_entity_poly.pdbx_strand_id
1 'polypeptide(L)'
;MTIILEVNHVTKRFGGLTAVNDVSFVVNQGEILSVIGPNGAGKSTLFKLISSFLSTSSGDVRLAGERINNLAPHIVARKGVVRTFQETTIFRSMTVRENIIVSHHLRSRASLWGFFLGSKVAKADEHSFGQSADNIIDFLGLQAIRNELASTLPQGHLRALGMAIGLATDPKVLLLDEPFAGMNHDETMHMVDLVRRLRDERGVTVLLVEHDMPAVMKISDRIVVLNFGEKIAEGTPLEIQNNERVIEAYLGSEDAAIGM
;
A
#
# COMPACT_ATOMS: atom_id res chain seq x y z
N MET A 1 -14.62 -13.94 -9.97
CA MET A 1 -13.57 -12.94 -9.65
C MET A 1 -12.23 -13.65 -9.69
N THR A 2 -11.18 -13.03 -10.21
CA THR A 2 -9.84 -13.63 -10.31
C THR A 2 -9.04 -13.26 -9.07
N ILE A 3 -8.50 -14.25 -8.34
CA ILE A 3 -7.63 -14.00 -7.20
C ILE A 3 -6.28 -13.50 -7.71
N ILE A 4 -5.82 -12.34 -7.19
CA ILE A 4 -4.52 -11.76 -7.54
C ILE A 4 -3.48 -11.95 -6.44
N LEU A 5 -3.88 -11.87 -5.16
CA LEU A 5 -3.00 -12.07 -4.02
C LEU A 5 -3.62 -13.08 -3.06
N GLU A 6 -2.79 -14.00 -2.56
CA GLU A 6 -3.17 -14.99 -1.57
C GLU A 6 -2.24 -14.91 -0.37
N VAL A 7 -2.81 -14.89 0.81
CA VAL A 7 -2.12 -15.01 2.09
C VAL A 7 -2.61 -16.30 2.72
N ASN A 8 -1.72 -17.31 2.84
CA ASN A 8 -2.09 -18.67 3.23
C ASN A 8 -1.36 -19.07 4.51
N HIS A 9 -2.09 -19.19 5.62
CA HIS A 9 -1.60 -19.65 6.93
C HIS A 9 -0.33 -18.93 7.38
N VAL A 10 -0.26 -17.61 7.12
CA VAL A 10 0.93 -16.80 7.40
C VAL A 10 1.07 -16.57 8.89
N THR A 11 2.24 -16.93 9.41
CA THR A 11 2.63 -16.71 10.82
C THR A 11 3.95 -15.98 10.89
N LYS A 12 4.08 -15.04 11.85
CA LYS A 12 5.33 -14.37 12.20
C LYS A 12 5.56 -14.38 13.69
N ARG A 13 6.71 -14.91 14.08
CA ARG A 13 7.18 -14.93 15.47
C ARG A 13 8.46 -14.10 15.61
N PHE A 14 8.56 -13.37 16.70
CA PHE A 14 9.74 -12.63 17.14
C PHE A 14 10.13 -13.13 18.54
N GLY A 15 11.06 -14.07 18.61
CA GLY A 15 11.34 -14.77 19.87
C GLY A 15 10.08 -15.43 20.44
N GLY A 16 9.66 -15.03 21.63
CA GLY A 16 8.44 -15.54 22.29
C GLY A 16 7.14 -14.88 21.86
N LEU A 17 7.20 -13.76 21.09
CA LEU A 17 6.01 -13.03 20.64
C LEU A 17 5.55 -13.53 19.26
N THR A 18 4.29 -13.91 19.15
CA THR A 18 3.64 -14.18 17.86
C THR A 18 2.87 -12.93 17.42
N ALA A 19 3.42 -12.19 16.46
CA ALA A 19 2.84 -10.93 15.98
C ALA A 19 1.79 -11.11 14.89
N VAL A 20 1.84 -12.22 14.15
CA VAL A 20 0.82 -12.67 13.19
C VAL A 20 0.71 -14.18 13.36
N ASN A 21 -0.49 -14.70 13.53
CA ASN A 21 -0.77 -16.10 13.83
C ASN A 21 -1.81 -16.66 12.87
N ASP A 22 -1.38 -17.56 11.99
CA ASP A 22 -2.23 -18.35 11.10
C ASP A 22 -3.23 -17.52 10.25
N VAL A 23 -2.81 -16.36 9.75
CA VAL A 23 -3.66 -15.46 8.97
C VAL A 23 -3.80 -15.95 7.54
N SER A 24 -5.05 -16.10 7.08
CA SER A 24 -5.40 -16.50 5.70
C SER A 24 -6.51 -15.63 5.14
N PHE A 25 -6.29 -15.08 3.93
CA PHE A 25 -7.29 -14.39 3.12
C PHE A 25 -6.80 -14.27 1.67
N VAL A 26 -7.72 -13.90 0.78
CA VAL A 26 -7.42 -13.65 -0.63
C VAL A 26 -7.82 -12.23 -1.00
N VAL A 27 -7.16 -11.66 -2.03
CA VAL A 27 -7.52 -10.38 -2.64
C VAL A 27 -7.87 -10.64 -4.10
N ASN A 28 -9.02 -10.16 -4.54
CA ASN A 28 -9.44 -10.29 -5.93
C ASN A 28 -8.85 -9.16 -6.77
N GLN A 29 -8.65 -9.41 -8.05
CA GLN A 29 -8.19 -8.38 -8.98
C GLN A 29 -9.21 -7.23 -9.07
N GLY A 30 -8.74 -6.00 -8.93
CA GLY A 30 -9.57 -4.79 -8.95
C GLY A 30 -10.40 -4.58 -7.68
N GLU A 31 -10.06 -5.26 -6.58
CA GLU A 31 -10.69 -5.10 -5.26
C GLU A 31 -9.94 -4.05 -4.43
N ILE A 32 -10.68 -3.30 -3.62
CA ILE A 32 -10.14 -2.54 -2.49
C ILE A 32 -10.46 -3.34 -1.22
N LEU A 33 -9.45 -4.04 -0.68
CA LEU A 33 -9.55 -4.78 0.56
C LEU A 33 -8.84 -4.02 1.67
N SER A 34 -9.57 -3.74 2.77
CA SER A 34 -8.97 -3.11 3.95
C SER A 34 -8.63 -4.13 5.03
N VAL A 35 -7.51 -3.91 5.70
CA VAL A 35 -7.12 -4.64 6.91
C VAL A 35 -7.18 -3.69 8.09
N ILE A 36 -8.09 -3.95 9.03
CA ILE A 36 -8.32 -3.13 10.21
C ILE A 36 -8.06 -3.91 11.49
N GLY A 37 -8.12 -3.24 12.63
CA GLY A 37 -7.97 -3.83 13.96
C GLY A 37 -7.34 -2.86 14.94
N PRO A 38 -7.38 -3.13 16.25
CA PRO A 38 -6.76 -2.31 17.29
C PRO A 38 -5.27 -2.09 17.09
N ASN A 39 -4.69 -1.16 17.86
CA ASN A 39 -3.24 -0.98 17.92
C ASN A 39 -2.58 -2.26 18.43
N GLY A 40 -1.48 -2.66 17.79
CA GLY A 40 -0.84 -3.93 18.12
C GLY A 40 -1.47 -5.19 17.51
N ALA A 41 -2.58 -5.09 16.76
CA ALA A 41 -3.24 -6.24 16.15
C ALA A 41 -2.42 -7.00 15.08
N GLY A 42 -1.25 -6.49 14.68
CA GLY A 42 -0.37 -7.15 13.71
C GLY A 42 -0.45 -6.62 12.27
N LYS A 43 -1.29 -5.60 12.00
CA LYS A 43 -1.54 -5.03 10.66
C LYS A 43 -0.25 -4.65 9.90
N SER A 44 0.58 -3.79 10.48
CA SER A 44 1.83 -3.34 9.84
C SER A 44 2.84 -4.49 9.70
N THR A 45 2.82 -5.48 10.60
CA THR A 45 3.63 -6.70 10.46
C THR A 45 3.16 -7.51 9.27
N LEU A 46 1.84 -7.72 9.11
CA LEU A 46 1.27 -8.42 7.96
C LEU A 46 1.64 -7.75 6.63
N PHE A 47 1.56 -6.42 6.55
CA PHE A 47 1.99 -5.67 5.36
C PHE A 47 3.48 -5.85 5.03
N LYS A 48 4.34 -5.87 6.06
CA LYS A 48 5.78 -6.17 5.88
C LYS A 48 6.03 -7.60 5.40
N LEU A 49 5.18 -8.56 5.80
CA LEU A 49 5.26 -9.96 5.33
C LEU A 49 4.82 -10.07 3.86
N ILE A 50 3.70 -9.44 3.49
CA ILE A 50 3.17 -9.44 2.12
C ILE A 50 4.16 -8.79 1.14
N SER A 51 4.76 -7.67 1.54
CA SER A 51 5.78 -6.96 0.74
C SER A 51 7.20 -7.53 0.88
N SER A 52 7.36 -8.64 1.63
CA SER A 52 8.62 -9.35 1.86
C SER A 52 9.72 -8.51 2.53
N PHE A 53 9.35 -7.42 3.22
CA PHE A 53 10.28 -6.69 4.11
C PHE A 53 10.58 -7.47 5.41
N LEU A 54 9.72 -8.42 5.75
CA LEU A 54 9.94 -9.42 6.79
C LEU A 54 9.70 -10.79 6.20
N SER A 55 10.52 -11.77 6.61
CA SER A 55 10.30 -13.17 6.27
C SER A 55 9.19 -13.76 7.13
N THR A 56 8.34 -14.61 6.55
CA THR A 56 7.36 -15.42 7.27
C THR A 56 8.06 -16.47 8.13
N SER A 57 7.50 -16.79 9.30
CA SER A 57 7.93 -17.96 10.09
C SER A 57 7.33 -19.25 9.54
N SER A 58 6.06 -19.20 9.06
CA SER A 58 5.39 -20.28 8.34
C SER A 58 4.33 -19.68 7.39
N GLY A 59 3.75 -20.51 6.54
CA GLY A 59 2.79 -20.10 5.53
C GLY A 59 3.42 -19.49 4.30
N ASP A 60 2.61 -19.09 3.34
CA ASP A 60 3.07 -18.48 2.10
C ASP A 60 2.17 -17.34 1.61
N VAL A 61 2.80 -16.43 0.85
CA VAL A 61 2.14 -15.35 0.13
C VAL A 61 2.36 -15.58 -1.35
N ARG A 62 1.28 -15.51 -2.14
CA ARG A 62 1.32 -15.72 -3.59
C ARG A 62 0.73 -14.54 -4.33
N LEU A 63 1.36 -14.16 -5.43
CA LEU A 63 0.86 -13.19 -6.41
C LEU A 63 0.55 -13.94 -7.71
N ALA A 64 -0.71 -13.93 -8.13
CA ALA A 64 -1.18 -14.66 -9.33
C ALA A 64 -0.71 -16.13 -9.33
N GLY A 65 -0.82 -16.83 -8.18
CA GLY A 65 -0.40 -18.20 -7.96
C GLY A 65 1.10 -18.41 -7.72
N GLU A 66 1.95 -17.43 -8.00
CA GLU A 66 3.40 -17.53 -7.78
C GLU A 66 3.77 -17.12 -6.35
N ARG A 67 4.54 -17.92 -5.65
CA ARG A 67 5.03 -17.63 -4.30
C ARG A 67 6.00 -16.45 -4.30
N ILE A 68 5.77 -15.46 -3.45
CA ILE A 68 6.56 -14.23 -3.38
C ILE A 68 7.21 -13.97 -2.02
N ASN A 69 6.75 -14.64 -0.95
CA ASN A 69 7.36 -14.44 0.37
C ASN A 69 8.81 -14.92 0.42
N ASN A 70 9.61 -14.23 1.24
CA ASN A 70 11.05 -14.45 1.42
C ASN A 70 11.91 -14.15 0.18
N LEU A 71 11.34 -13.55 -0.88
CA LEU A 71 12.11 -12.91 -1.94
C LEU A 71 12.62 -11.54 -1.46
N ALA A 72 13.64 -11.00 -2.12
CA ALA A 72 14.07 -9.63 -1.83
C ALA A 72 12.94 -8.62 -2.16
N PRO A 73 12.70 -7.57 -1.35
CA PRO A 73 11.58 -6.64 -1.54
C PRO A 73 11.51 -6.01 -2.93
N HIS A 74 12.67 -5.66 -3.53
CA HIS A 74 12.72 -5.12 -4.89
C HIS A 74 12.29 -6.12 -5.96
N ILE A 75 12.44 -7.43 -5.73
CA ILE A 75 11.92 -8.48 -6.63
C ILE A 75 10.40 -8.56 -6.52
N VAL A 76 9.87 -8.50 -5.30
CA VAL A 76 8.42 -8.48 -5.05
C VAL A 76 7.77 -7.25 -5.69
N ALA A 77 8.40 -6.08 -5.57
CA ALA A 77 7.96 -4.87 -6.24
C ALA A 77 7.97 -5.01 -7.79
N ARG A 78 9.03 -5.58 -8.36
CA ARG A 78 9.09 -5.86 -9.82
C ARG A 78 8.02 -6.84 -10.30
N LYS A 79 7.57 -7.77 -9.45
CA LYS A 79 6.47 -8.69 -9.75
C LYS A 79 5.10 -8.01 -9.71
N GLY A 80 5.01 -6.84 -9.07
CA GLY A 80 3.83 -6.00 -9.04
C GLY A 80 3.16 -5.84 -7.68
N VAL A 81 3.78 -6.25 -6.56
CA VAL A 81 3.32 -5.90 -5.20
C VAL A 81 4.16 -4.75 -4.68
N VAL A 82 3.56 -3.58 -4.63
CA VAL A 82 4.24 -2.33 -4.25
C VAL A 82 3.61 -1.78 -2.98
N ARG A 83 4.44 -1.47 -2.00
CA ARG A 83 4.02 -0.80 -0.77
C ARG A 83 4.41 0.66 -0.82
N THR A 84 3.44 1.55 -0.58
CA THR A 84 3.75 2.95 -0.30
C THR A 84 4.35 3.03 1.11
N PHE A 85 5.47 3.72 1.23
CA PHE A 85 6.10 3.93 2.52
C PHE A 85 5.69 5.29 3.07
N GLN A 86 5.56 5.36 4.41
CA GLN A 86 5.54 6.64 5.08
C GLN A 86 6.82 7.39 4.71
N GLU A 87 6.75 8.66 4.44
CA GLU A 87 7.76 9.70 4.13
C GLU A 87 9.23 9.32 3.80
N THR A 88 9.71 8.14 4.21
CA THR A 88 11.12 7.72 4.13
C THR A 88 11.61 7.41 2.71
N THR A 89 10.69 7.28 1.74
CA THR A 89 11.05 6.96 0.34
C THR A 89 11.03 8.17 -0.58
N ILE A 90 10.61 9.34 -0.06
CA ILE A 90 10.54 10.57 -0.82
C ILE A 90 11.90 11.28 -0.76
N PHE A 91 12.47 11.55 -1.92
CA PHE A 91 13.68 12.36 -2.04
C PHE A 91 13.32 13.84 -1.84
N ARG A 92 13.48 14.32 -0.61
CA ARG A 92 13.04 15.66 -0.21
C ARG A 92 13.72 16.80 -0.97
N SER A 93 14.94 16.60 -1.49
CA SER A 93 15.70 17.54 -2.31
C SER A 93 15.32 17.52 -3.80
N MET A 94 14.41 16.66 -4.20
CA MET A 94 13.92 16.55 -5.57
C MET A 94 12.51 17.13 -5.68
N THR A 95 12.13 17.57 -6.87
CA THR A 95 10.77 18.01 -7.19
C THR A 95 9.80 16.83 -7.19
N VAL A 96 8.49 17.13 -7.16
CA VAL A 96 7.43 16.12 -7.33
C VAL A 96 7.68 15.28 -8.58
N ARG A 97 7.91 15.93 -9.72
CA ARG A 97 8.15 15.26 -11.00
C ARG A 97 9.39 14.37 -10.99
N GLU A 98 10.50 14.86 -10.44
CA GLU A 98 11.75 14.09 -10.35
C GLU A 98 11.62 12.84 -9.48
N ASN A 99 10.92 12.93 -8.34
CA ASN A 99 10.62 11.80 -7.48
C ASN A 99 9.88 10.68 -8.24
N ILE A 100 8.88 11.06 -9.05
CA ILE A 100 8.10 10.10 -9.84
C ILE A 100 8.97 9.48 -10.94
N ILE A 101 9.78 10.29 -11.65
CA ILE A 101 10.69 9.79 -12.69
C ILE A 101 11.68 8.77 -12.11
N VAL A 102 12.32 9.08 -10.97
CA VAL A 102 13.28 8.17 -10.33
C VAL A 102 12.65 6.83 -10.01
N SER A 103 11.38 6.81 -9.63
CA SER A 103 10.66 5.57 -9.27
C SER A 103 10.45 4.63 -10.47
N HIS A 104 10.43 5.14 -11.70
CA HIS A 104 10.36 4.34 -12.91
C HIS A 104 11.63 3.51 -13.17
N HIS A 105 12.76 3.86 -12.56
CA HIS A 105 14.01 3.12 -12.76
C HIS A 105 13.94 1.66 -12.31
N LEU A 106 12.99 1.31 -11.42
CA LEU A 106 12.72 -0.10 -11.09
C LEU A 106 12.33 -0.92 -12.34
N ARG A 107 11.79 -0.27 -13.37
CA ARG A 107 11.32 -0.86 -14.64
C ARG A 107 12.29 -0.60 -15.81
N SER A 108 13.36 0.15 -15.61
CA SER A 108 14.30 0.46 -16.67
C SER A 108 14.88 -0.81 -17.32
N ARG A 109 14.94 -0.81 -18.64
CA ARG A 109 15.57 -1.84 -19.46
C ARG A 109 17.02 -1.53 -19.76
N ALA A 110 17.44 -0.26 -19.55
CA ALA A 110 18.82 0.14 -19.78
C ALA A 110 19.73 -0.39 -18.67
N SER A 111 20.92 -0.86 -19.06
CA SER A 111 21.97 -1.20 -18.10
C SER A 111 22.58 0.09 -17.51
N LEU A 112 23.21 -0.01 -16.34
CA LEU A 112 23.93 1.13 -15.72
C LEU A 112 24.93 1.76 -16.71
N TRP A 113 25.68 0.96 -17.45
CA TRP A 113 26.59 1.42 -18.50
C TRP A 113 25.86 2.10 -19.66
N GLY A 114 24.66 1.62 -20.02
CA GLY A 114 23.82 2.22 -21.05
C GLY A 114 23.37 3.63 -20.68
N PHE A 115 23.09 3.90 -19.40
CA PHE A 115 22.79 5.24 -18.89
C PHE A 115 24.01 6.16 -18.96
N PHE A 116 25.18 5.71 -18.51
CA PHE A 116 26.41 6.51 -18.55
C PHE A 116 26.84 6.87 -19.99
N LEU A 117 26.62 5.99 -20.95
CA LEU A 117 26.98 6.17 -22.35
C LEU A 117 25.86 6.83 -23.18
N GLY A 118 24.75 7.20 -22.59
CA GLY A 118 23.63 7.86 -23.28
C GLY A 118 23.04 7.01 -24.42
N SER A 119 22.92 5.70 -24.18
CA SER A 119 22.40 4.76 -25.19
C SER A 119 21.00 5.16 -25.68
N LYS A 120 20.64 4.75 -26.91
CA LYS A 120 19.30 4.99 -27.47
C LYS A 120 18.19 4.42 -26.55
N VAL A 121 18.45 3.31 -25.88
CA VAL A 121 17.51 2.68 -24.93
C VAL A 121 17.36 3.58 -23.70
N ALA A 122 18.44 4.11 -23.13
CA ALA A 122 18.39 5.00 -21.98
C ALA A 122 17.60 6.29 -22.28
N LYS A 123 17.83 6.90 -23.46
CA LYS A 123 17.07 8.09 -23.89
C LYS A 123 15.60 7.81 -24.14
N ALA A 124 15.25 6.64 -24.68
CA ALA A 124 13.87 6.21 -24.87
C ALA A 124 13.17 5.96 -23.53
N ASP A 125 13.86 5.30 -22.57
CA ASP A 125 13.38 5.09 -21.20
C ASP A 125 13.12 6.45 -20.53
N GLU A 126 14.07 7.40 -20.58
CA GLU A 126 13.95 8.72 -19.97
C GLU A 126 12.75 9.52 -20.52
N HIS A 127 12.56 9.52 -21.84
CA HIS A 127 11.40 10.16 -22.46
C HIS A 127 10.07 9.51 -22.04
N SER A 128 10.02 8.18 -22.04
CA SER A 128 8.86 7.40 -21.62
C SER A 128 8.52 7.63 -20.13
N PHE A 129 9.55 7.67 -19.26
CA PHE A 129 9.38 7.93 -17.83
C PHE A 129 8.88 9.35 -17.58
N GLY A 130 9.38 10.33 -18.33
CA GLY A 130 8.90 11.70 -18.27
C GLY A 130 7.42 11.82 -18.61
N GLN A 131 6.98 11.21 -19.72
CA GLN A 131 5.56 11.19 -20.11
C GLN A 131 4.67 10.45 -19.10
N SER A 132 5.15 9.30 -18.60
CA SER A 132 4.42 8.55 -17.58
C SER A 132 4.29 9.33 -16.29
N ALA A 133 5.36 10.03 -15.86
CA ALA A 133 5.32 10.90 -14.68
C ALA A 133 4.30 12.03 -14.84
N ASP A 134 4.27 12.68 -15.99
CA ASP A 134 3.29 13.75 -16.28
C ASP A 134 1.86 13.21 -16.25
N ASN A 135 1.59 12.03 -16.80
CA ASN A 135 0.28 11.38 -16.74
C ASN A 135 -0.15 11.00 -15.31
N ILE A 136 0.80 10.60 -14.44
CA ILE A 136 0.52 10.31 -13.04
C ILE A 136 0.24 11.60 -12.27
N ILE A 137 0.99 12.67 -12.53
CA ILE A 137 0.77 14.00 -11.97
C ILE A 137 -0.62 14.50 -12.31
N ASP A 138 -1.02 14.39 -13.57
CA ASP A 138 -2.35 14.81 -14.03
C ASP A 138 -3.46 13.98 -13.39
N PHE A 139 -3.25 12.67 -13.31
CA PHE A 139 -4.22 11.76 -12.71
C PHE A 139 -4.47 12.06 -11.21
N LEU A 140 -3.41 12.38 -10.46
CA LEU A 140 -3.48 12.65 -9.03
C LEU A 140 -3.76 14.14 -8.69
N GLY A 141 -3.90 15.02 -9.70
CA GLY A 141 -4.18 16.44 -9.47
C GLY A 141 -2.98 17.22 -8.92
N LEU A 142 -1.76 16.79 -9.21
CA LEU A 142 -0.53 17.39 -8.67
C LEU A 142 0.12 18.43 -9.61
N GLN A 143 -0.59 18.90 -10.65
CA GLN A 143 -0.03 19.78 -11.69
C GLN A 143 0.53 21.07 -11.12
N ALA A 144 -0.19 21.68 -10.16
CA ALA A 144 0.19 22.96 -9.55
C ALA A 144 1.54 22.88 -8.83
N ILE A 145 1.88 21.71 -8.28
CA ILE A 145 3.08 21.49 -7.45
C ILE A 145 4.16 20.66 -8.15
N ARG A 146 4.01 20.35 -9.43
CA ARG A 146 4.89 19.42 -10.17
C ARG A 146 6.39 19.76 -10.07
N ASN A 147 6.71 21.06 -10.01
CA ASN A 147 8.08 21.57 -9.96
C ASN A 147 8.50 22.00 -8.54
N GLU A 148 7.64 21.84 -7.53
CA GLU A 148 7.98 22.14 -6.16
C GLU A 148 8.84 21.04 -5.55
N LEU A 149 9.76 21.43 -4.65
CA LEU A 149 10.55 20.47 -3.90
C LEU A 149 9.66 19.70 -2.92
N ALA A 150 9.89 18.40 -2.80
CA ALA A 150 9.13 17.58 -1.87
C ALA A 150 9.30 18.02 -0.40
N SER A 151 10.40 18.71 -0.07
CA SER A 151 10.64 19.27 1.27
C SER A 151 9.68 20.40 1.68
N THR A 152 9.04 21.06 0.71
CA THR A 152 8.15 22.21 0.95
C THR A 152 6.67 21.83 0.96
N LEU A 153 6.36 20.57 0.66
CA LEU A 153 4.99 20.11 0.50
C LEU A 153 4.28 19.90 1.85
N PRO A 154 3.00 20.29 1.97
CA PRO A 154 2.11 19.88 3.05
C PRO A 154 1.92 18.35 3.08
N GLN A 155 1.48 17.83 4.23
CA GLN A 155 1.37 16.37 4.48
C GLN A 155 0.47 15.66 3.46
N GLY A 156 -0.69 16.24 3.12
CA GLY A 156 -1.58 15.64 2.12
C GLY A 156 -0.92 15.48 0.74
N HIS A 157 -0.15 16.47 0.29
CA HIS A 157 0.60 16.38 -0.96
C HIS A 157 1.75 15.37 -0.90
N LEU A 158 2.42 15.23 0.26
CA LEU A 158 3.44 14.18 0.45
C LEU A 158 2.82 12.77 0.37
N ARG A 159 1.62 12.56 0.90
CA ARG A 159 0.89 11.29 0.77
C ARG A 159 0.51 11.00 -0.69
N ALA A 160 -0.02 12.00 -1.40
CA ALA A 160 -0.32 11.88 -2.82
C ALA A 160 0.94 11.61 -3.65
N LEU A 161 2.08 12.25 -3.33
CA LEU A 161 3.37 11.97 -3.95
C LEU A 161 3.85 10.54 -3.67
N GLY A 162 3.70 10.05 -2.43
CA GLY A 162 4.00 8.66 -2.09
C GLY A 162 3.19 7.67 -2.92
N MET A 163 1.91 7.97 -3.17
CA MET A 163 1.05 7.20 -4.05
C MET A 163 1.51 7.27 -5.52
N ALA A 164 1.89 8.48 -6.00
CA ALA A 164 2.46 8.68 -7.33
C ALA A 164 3.72 7.84 -7.57
N ILE A 165 4.62 7.81 -6.59
CA ILE A 165 5.84 6.98 -6.57
C ILE A 165 5.48 5.48 -6.70
N GLY A 166 4.49 5.02 -5.94
CA GLY A 166 4.00 3.65 -6.04
C GLY A 166 3.44 3.34 -7.43
N LEU A 167 2.62 4.23 -7.99
CA LEU A 167 2.03 4.07 -9.33
C LEU A 167 3.06 4.05 -10.46
N ALA A 168 4.14 4.81 -10.33
CA ALA A 168 5.21 4.85 -11.32
C ALA A 168 5.87 3.48 -11.56
N THR A 169 5.72 2.55 -10.60
CA THR A 169 6.22 1.18 -10.75
C THR A 169 5.22 0.24 -11.43
N ASP A 170 4.02 0.72 -11.85
CA ASP A 170 2.94 -0.03 -12.51
C ASP A 170 2.50 -1.27 -11.69
N PRO A 171 1.99 -1.04 -10.47
CA PRO A 171 1.67 -2.13 -9.56
C PRO A 171 0.43 -2.90 -10.00
N LYS A 172 0.44 -4.23 -9.78
CA LYS A 172 -0.76 -5.08 -9.82
C LYS A 172 -1.55 -4.95 -8.52
N VAL A 173 -0.81 -4.89 -7.40
CA VAL A 173 -1.35 -4.72 -6.04
C VAL A 173 -0.58 -3.58 -5.36
N LEU A 174 -1.29 -2.55 -4.96
CA LEU A 174 -0.76 -1.41 -4.22
C LEU A 174 -1.14 -1.55 -2.74
N LEU A 175 -0.12 -1.65 -1.89
CA LEU A 175 -0.29 -1.69 -0.44
C LEU A 175 -0.21 -0.27 0.11
N LEU A 176 -1.33 0.26 0.62
CA LEU A 176 -1.43 1.58 1.22
C LEU A 176 -1.43 1.45 2.75
N ASP A 177 -0.41 2.00 3.39
CA ASP A 177 -0.22 1.93 4.85
C ASP A 177 -0.55 3.29 5.47
N GLU A 178 -1.71 3.40 6.08
CA GLU A 178 -2.28 4.62 6.70
C GLU A 178 -2.22 5.86 5.78
N PRO A 179 -2.78 5.77 4.55
CA PRO A 179 -2.70 6.86 3.60
C PRO A 179 -3.47 8.12 4.03
N PHE A 180 -4.40 8.02 4.98
CA PHE A 180 -5.23 9.13 5.46
C PHE A 180 -4.70 9.78 6.75
N ALA A 181 -3.62 9.23 7.33
CA ALA A 181 -3.09 9.72 8.61
C ALA A 181 -2.66 11.20 8.54
N GLY A 182 -3.15 12.00 9.51
CA GLY A 182 -2.83 13.42 9.62
C GLY A 182 -3.59 14.34 8.68
N MET A 183 -4.59 13.83 7.95
CA MET A 183 -5.47 14.62 7.08
C MET A 183 -6.72 15.10 7.83
N ASN A 184 -7.24 16.26 7.42
CA ASN A 184 -8.58 16.67 7.82
C ASN A 184 -9.65 15.89 7.02
N HIS A 185 -10.93 16.08 7.37
CA HIS A 185 -12.02 15.32 6.74
C HIS A 185 -12.09 15.50 5.22
N ASP A 186 -11.94 16.72 4.71
CA ASP A 186 -12.04 17.01 3.28
C ASP A 186 -10.86 16.41 2.50
N GLU A 187 -9.65 16.49 3.07
CA GLU A 187 -8.44 15.86 2.52
C GLU A 187 -8.59 14.33 2.50
N THR A 188 -9.13 13.74 3.58
CA THR A 188 -9.42 12.29 3.65
C THR A 188 -10.40 11.89 2.55
N MET A 189 -11.52 12.63 2.38
CA MET A 189 -12.50 12.32 1.35
C MET A 189 -11.93 12.45 -0.07
N HIS A 190 -11.11 13.46 -0.31
CA HIS A 190 -10.40 13.60 -1.59
C HIS A 190 -9.46 12.40 -1.85
N MET A 191 -8.72 11.96 -0.84
CA MET A 191 -7.83 10.79 -0.95
C MET A 191 -8.61 9.49 -1.16
N VAL A 192 -9.76 9.32 -0.49
CA VAL A 192 -10.69 8.19 -0.72
C VAL A 192 -11.12 8.15 -2.19
N ASP A 193 -11.49 9.30 -2.78
CA ASP A 193 -11.90 9.37 -4.17
C ASP A 193 -10.71 9.08 -5.13
N LEU A 194 -9.51 9.53 -4.81
CA LEU A 194 -8.30 9.19 -5.57
C LEU A 194 -8.02 7.68 -5.56
N VAL A 195 -8.11 7.02 -4.41
CA VAL A 195 -7.89 5.57 -4.30
C VAL A 195 -8.97 4.78 -5.07
N ARG A 196 -10.23 5.25 -5.07
CA ARG A 196 -11.28 4.65 -5.92
C ARG A 196 -10.96 4.78 -7.39
N ARG A 197 -10.55 5.97 -7.83
CA ARG A 197 -10.15 6.21 -9.22
C ARG A 197 -8.96 5.34 -9.64
N LEU A 198 -8.02 5.05 -8.75
CA LEU A 198 -6.93 4.10 -9.01
C LEU A 198 -7.46 2.71 -9.38
N ARG A 199 -8.44 2.21 -8.66
CA ARG A 199 -9.10 0.95 -8.98
C ARG A 199 -9.89 1.05 -10.28
N ASP A 200 -10.76 2.05 -10.39
CA ASP A 200 -11.78 2.12 -11.46
C ASP A 200 -11.17 2.50 -12.82
N GLU A 201 -10.22 3.45 -12.85
CA GLU A 201 -9.65 3.97 -14.10
C GLU A 201 -8.31 3.30 -14.47
N ARG A 202 -7.57 2.76 -13.48
CA ARG A 202 -6.25 2.14 -13.71
C ARG A 202 -6.24 0.63 -13.47
N GLY A 203 -7.33 0.05 -12.97
CA GLY A 203 -7.42 -1.39 -12.67
C GLY A 203 -6.49 -1.88 -11.57
N VAL A 204 -5.98 -0.97 -10.73
CA VAL A 204 -5.06 -1.31 -9.64
C VAL A 204 -5.83 -1.97 -8.51
N THR A 205 -5.36 -3.14 -8.06
CA THR A 205 -5.87 -3.76 -6.83
C THR A 205 -5.26 -3.07 -5.62
N VAL A 206 -6.06 -2.73 -4.62
CA VAL A 206 -5.58 -2.02 -3.44
C VAL A 206 -5.76 -2.87 -2.18
N LEU A 207 -4.70 -2.99 -1.40
CA LEU A 207 -4.74 -3.50 -0.04
C LEU A 207 -4.40 -2.36 0.91
N LEU A 208 -5.33 -2.02 1.82
CA LEU A 208 -5.30 -0.82 2.65
C LEU A 208 -5.20 -1.20 4.13
N VAL A 209 -4.28 -0.57 4.88
CA VAL A 209 -4.33 -0.55 6.36
C VAL A 209 -4.73 0.85 6.79
N GLU A 210 -5.79 0.94 7.58
CA GLU A 210 -6.30 2.20 8.11
C GLU A 210 -7.00 2.02 9.47
N HIS A 211 -7.15 3.13 10.17
CA HIS A 211 -7.87 3.24 11.44
C HIS A 211 -9.00 4.29 11.39
N ASP A 212 -9.09 5.09 10.32
CA ASP A 212 -10.23 5.98 10.04
C ASP A 212 -11.43 5.16 9.56
N MET A 213 -12.29 4.74 10.50
CA MET A 213 -13.44 3.89 10.19
C MET A 213 -14.40 4.49 9.17
N PRO A 214 -14.79 5.77 9.22
CA PRO A 214 -15.60 6.42 8.20
C PRO A 214 -15.02 6.27 6.79
N ALA A 215 -13.72 6.50 6.63
CA ALA A 215 -13.03 6.35 5.34
C ALA A 215 -13.00 4.87 4.90
N VAL A 216 -12.64 3.94 5.81
CA VAL A 216 -12.61 2.49 5.55
C VAL A 216 -13.98 1.98 5.09
N MET A 217 -15.05 2.30 5.83
CA MET A 217 -16.40 1.86 5.49
C MET A 217 -16.88 2.41 4.13
N LYS A 218 -16.41 3.61 3.77
CA LYS A 218 -16.77 4.23 2.50
C LYS A 218 -16.03 3.63 1.31
N ILE A 219 -14.74 3.24 1.46
CA ILE A 219 -13.88 2.89 0.34
C ILE A 219 -13.81 1.39 0.06
N SER A 220 -13.96 0.56 1.08
CA SER A 220 -13.67 -0.88 1.00
C SER A 220 -14.78 -1.66 0.31
N ASP A 221 -14.39 -2.58 -0.57
CA ASP A 221 -15.30 -3.62 -1.07
C ASP A 221 -15.44 -4.74 -0.02
N ARG A 222 -14.33 -5.05 0.68
CA ARG A 222 -14.27 -6.06 1.74
C ARG A 222 -13.24 -5.66 2.79
N ILE A 223 -13.46 -6.11 4.02
CA ILE A 223 -12.64 -5.80 5.18
C ILE A 223 -12.21 -7.09 5.87
N VAL A 224 -10.94 -7.19 6.20
CA VAL A 224 -10.35 -8.21 7.09
C VAL A 224 -10.04 -7.55 8.42
N VAL A 225 -10.48 -8.15 9.52
CA VAL A 225 -10.24 -7.64 10.88
C VAL A 225 -9.23 -8.51 11.58
N LEU A 226 -8.16 -7.88 12.05
CA LEU A 226 -7.14 -8.53 12.88
C LEU A 226 -7.30 -8.12 14.36
N ASN A 227 -7.07 -9.06 15.27
CA ASN A 227 -6.92 -8.81 16.68
C ASN A 227 -5.86 -9.78 17.26
N PHE A 228 -4.91 -9.26 18.02
CA PHE A 228 -3.79 -10.04 18.60
C PHE A 228 -3.08 -10.98 17.61
N GLY A 229 -2.91 -10.51 16.36
CA GLY A 229 -2.25 -11.27 15.30
C GLY A 229 -3.12 -12.27 14.56
N GLU A 230 -4.39 -12.44 14.92
CA GLU A 230 -5.32 -13.39 14.31
C GLU A 230 -6.40 -12.67 13.50
N LYS A 231 -6.91 -13.33 12.45
CA LYS A 231 -8.09 -12.86 11.72
C LYS A 231 -9.35 -13.25 12.51
N ILE A 232 -10.09 -12.24 13.02
CA ILE A 232 -11.32 -12.46 13.79
C ILE A 232 -12.58 -12.33 12.96
N ALA A 233 -12.52 -11.57 11.84
CA ALA A 233 -13.65 -11.41 10.93
C ALA A 233 -13.17 -11.07 9.51
N GLU A 234 -14.03 -11.33 8.52
CA GLU A 234 -13.87 -10.93 7.12
C GLU A 234 -15.27 -10.78 6.50
N GLY A 235 -15.51 -9.69 5.78
CA GLY A 235 -16.83 -9.44 5.17
C GLY A 235 -16.91 -8.05 4.52
N THR A 236 -18.09 -7.71 4.06
CA THR A 236 -18.44 -6.37 3.56
C THR A 236 -18.39 -5.35 4.71
N PRO A 237 -18.27 -4.04 4.43
CA PRO A 237 -18.33 -3.00 5.48
C PRO A 237 -19.55 -3.15 6.41
N LEU A 238 -20.73 -3.44 5.86
CA LEU A 238 -21.96 -3.60 6.64
C LEU A 238 -21.92 -4.83 7.57
N GLU A 239 -21.37 -5.95 7.11
CA GLU A 239 -21.21 -7.16 7.92
C GLU A 239 -20.21 -6.93 9.05
N ILE A 240 -19.11 -6.23 8.79
CA ILE A 240 -18.09 -5.92 9.78
C ILE A 240 -18.61 -4.95 10.85
N GLN A 241 -19.37 -3.92 10.44
CA GLN A 241 -19.98 -2.95 11.36
C GLN A 241 -20.93 -3.60 12.38
N ASN A 242 -21.60 -4.68 11.98
CA ASN A 242 -22.57 -5.40 12.83
C ASN A 242 -21.98 -6.65 13.50
N ASN A 243 -20.69 -6.90 13.38
CA ASN A 243 -20.04 -8.07 13.93
C ASN A 243 -19.69 -7.89 15.41
N GLU A 244 -20.33 -8.65 16.30
CA GLU A 244 -20.13 -8.57 17.75
C GLU A 244 -18.66 -8.74 18.16
N ARG A 245 -17.93 -9.71 17.57
CA ARG A 245 -16.51 -9.96 17.87
C ARG A 245 -15.63 -8.77 17.50
N VAL A 246 -15.99 -8.03 16.43
CA VAL A 246 -15.30 -6.82 16.01
C VAL A 246 -15.57 -5.68 16.99
N ILE A 247 -16.83 -5.49 17.37
CA ILE A 247 -17.23 -4.46 18.36
C ILE A 247 -16.52 -4.70 19.68
N GLU A 248 -16.52 -5.92 20.21
CA GLU A 248 -15.81 -6.29 21.44
C GLU A 248 -14.29 -6.03 21.36
N ALA A 249 -13.66 -6.34 20.23
CA ALA A 249 -12.22 -6.13 20.04
C ALA A 249 -11.83 -4.64 20.09
N TYR A 250 -12.72 -3.75 19.65
CA TYR A 250 -12.48 -2.30 19.70
C TYR A 250 -12.84 -1.70 21.07
N LEU A 251 -13.96 -2.09 21.69
CA LEU A 251 -14.37 -1.64 23.02
C LEU A 251 -13.38 -2.11 24.10
N GLY A 252 -12.97 -3.38 24.06
CA GLY A 252 -11.97 -3.91 25.01
C GLY A 252 -10.59 -3.24 24.91
N SER A 253 -10.26 -2.62 23.77
CA SER A 253 -9.01 -1.85 23.60
C SER A 253 -9.10 -0.43 24.20
N GLU A 254 -10.28 0.17 24.27
CA GLU A 254 -10.51 1.47 24.92
C GLU A 254 -10.50 1.35 26.44
N ASP A 255 -11.11 0.30 27.02
CA ASP A 255 -11.09 0.04 28.45
C ASP A 255 -9.66 -0.25 28.99
N ALA A 256 -8.80 -0.86 28.17
CA ALA A 256 -7.40 -1.09 28.55
C ALA A 256 -6.55 0.21 28.53
N ALA A 257 -6.96 1.24 27.80
CA ALA A 257 -6.29 2.53 27.74
C ALA A 257 -6.70 3.48 28.88
N ILE A 258 -7.86 3.23 29.52
CA ILE A 258 -8.36 4.04 30.65
C ILE A 258 -7.87 3.49 31.99
N GLY A 259 -7.34 2.28 32.04
CA GLY A 259 -6.86 1.58 33.23
C GLY A 259 -5.38 1.72 33.59
N MET A 260 -4.62 2.67 32.97
CA MET A 260 -3.23 2.98 33.31
C MET A 260 -3.06 4.40 33.80
#